data_7bbaafefe49feab45cf1a5f41c8ae1ed
#
_entry.id   7bbaafefe49feab45cf1a5f41c8ae1ed
#
_cell.length_a   1.000
_cell.length_b   1.000
_cell.length_c   1.000
_cell.angle_alpha   90.00
_cell.angle_beta   90.00
_cell.angle_gamma   90.00
#
_symmetry.space_group_name_H-M   'P 1'
#
loop_
_entity.id
_entity.type
_entity.pdbx_description
1 polymer ?
#
loop_
_entity_poly.entity_id
_entity_poly.type
_entity_poly.pdbx_seq_one_letter_code
_entity_poly.pdbx_strand_id
1 'polypeptide(L)'
;SRGLGDVYKRQAQTGMGKTEAGLLWISDNKGFFILPIRTAINAIYDRTKKYISSYGGNLEEQLGLLHSSSLEYLLSQSEDDKYDDKDEYIDKKEDKEIIEYEKIAKQLSLPINVSTIDQLFDFVYKYPAYELKLTTLSYSKIVIDEIQMYGPDLLAYLVYGLERIVEQGGKVAILTATLPPFVKELLSKNIKFKIKEGGFTDNSKRHNLKILDKRIDSNDICDKYMENEKLNKSNKILVVCNSITQAQNLYEDCLLYTSDACRRL
;
A
#
# COMPACT_ATOMS: atom_id res chain seq x y z
N SER A 1 18.07 14.83 -28.08
CA SER A 1 17.37 15.38 -26.92
C SER A 1 16.99 14.21 -26.01
N ARG A 2 17.68 14.07 -24.86
CA ARG A 2 17.31 13.10 -23.82
C ARG A 2 15.96 13.51 -23.28
N GLY A 3 14.93 12.65 -23.49
CA GLY A 3 13.59 12.91 -23.04
C GLY A 3 13.54 13.02 -21.50
N LEU A 4 13.03 14.13 -21.03
CA LEU A 4 12.68 14.35 -19.63
C LEU A 4 11.72 13.25 -19.20
N GLY A 5 12.00 12.62 -18.06
CA GLY A 5 11.18 11.54 -17.51
C GLY A 5 9.71 11.98 -17.39
N ASP A 6 8.80 11.17 -17.93
CA ASP A 6 7.38 11.44 -17.85
C ASP A 6 6.85 11.04 -16.46
N VAL A 7 6.25 11.97 -15.74
CA VAL A 7 5.53 11.68 -14.51
C VAL A 7 4.04 11.75 -14.76
N TYR A 8 3.35 10.67 -14.41
CA TYR A 8 1.90 10.54 -14.59
C TYR A 8 1.21 10.67 -13.24
N LYS A 9 0.20 11.52 -13.16
CA LYS A 9 -0.71 11.63 -12.02
C LYS A 9 -2.06 11.03 -12.41
N ARG A 10 -2.57 10.09 -11.62
CA ARG A 10 -3.94 9.62 -11.70
C ARG A 10 -4.65 9.84 -10.38
N GLN A 11 -5.70 10.66 -10.40
CA GLN A 11 -6.61 10.84 -9.29
C GLN A 11 -7.86 10.03 -9.57
N ALA A 12 -8.13 9.02 -8.73
CA ALA A 12 -9.31 8.18 -8.85
C ALA A 12 -9.82 7.82 -7.45
N GLN A 13 -11.12 7.70 -7.31
CA GLN A 13 -11.74 7.29 -6.03
C GLN A 13 -11.27 5.88 -5.62
N THR A 14 -11.38 5.59 -4.32
CA THR A 14 -11.06 4.26 -3.78
C THR A 14 -11.92 3.19 -4.47
N GLY A 15 -11.33 2.05 -4.82
CA GLY A 15 -12.01 0.94 -5.50
C GLY A 15 -12.12 1.05 -7.03
N MET A 16 -11.50 2.06 -7.66
CA MET A 16 -11.52 2.23 -9.12
C MET A 16 -10.30 1.61 -9.85
N GLY A 17 -9.69 0.57 -9.29
CA GLY A 17 -8.58 -0.14 -9.96
C GLY A 17 -7.27 0.66 -10.05
N LYS A 18 -6.97 1.52 -9.07
CA LYS A 18 -5.70 2.28 -9.05
C LYS A 18 -4.47 1.37 -9.05
N THR A 19 -4.49 0.33 -8.24
CA THR A 19 -3.40 -0.64 -8.13
C THR A 19 -3.14 -1.36 -9.46
N GLU A 20 -4.21 -1.86 -10.08
CA GLU A 20 -4.16 -2.52 -11.38
C GLU A 20 -3.63 -1.56 -12.46
N ALA A 21 -4.08 -0.31 -12.43
CA ALA A 21 -3.58 0.71 -13.36
C ALA A 21 -2.08 1.00 -13.15
N GLY A 22 -1.60 0.96 -11.91
CA GLY A 22 -0.17 1.09 -11.59
C GLY A 22 0.65 -0.09 -12.11
N LEU A 23 0.20 -1.31 -11.88
CA LEU A 23 0.85 -2.53 -12.39
C LEU A 23 0.86 -2.55 -13.93
N LEU A 24 -0.26 -2.24 -14.57
CA LEU A 24 -0.34 -2.13 -16.04
C LEU A 24 0.58 -1.02 -16.58
N TRP A 25 0.76 0.07 -15.86
CA TRP A 25 1.68 1.12 -16.27
C TRP A 25 3.14 0.70 -16.17
N ILE A 26 3.49 -0.15 -15.19
CA ILE A 26 4.82 -0.77 -15.12
C ILE A 26 5.04 -1.64 -16.37
N SER A 27 4.05 -2.48 -16.75
CA SER A 27 4.14 -3.38 -17.89
C SER A 27 5.45 -4.20 -17.87
N ASP A 28 6.12 -4.36 -19.02
CA ASP A 28 7.34 -5.14 -19.18
C ASP A 28 8.62 -4.45 -18.68
N ASN A 29 8.47 -3.31 -17.97
CA ASN A 29 9.63 -2.62 -17.43
C ASN A 29 9.92 -3.09 -16.02
N LYS A 30 11.16 -2.88 -15.58
CA LYS A 30 11.49 -2.98 -14.17
C LYS A 30 10.65 -1.98 -13.39
N GLY A 31 9.97 -2.45 -12.35
CA GLY A 31 8.98 -1.69 -11.63
C GLY A 31 9.08 -1.77 -10.11
N PHE A 32 8.77 -0.65 -9.47
CA PHE A 32 8.66 -0.55 -8.01
C PHE A 32 7.30 0.02 -7.65
N PHE A 33 6.59 -0.67 -6.76
CA PHE A 33 5.32 -0.21 -6.21
C PHE A 33 5.52 0.16 -4.75
N ILE A 34 5.40 1.44 -4.43
CA ILE A 34 5.73 2.00 -3.12
C ILE A 34 4.46 2.37 -2.37
N LEU A 35 4.33 1.89 -1.13
CA LEU A 35 3.22 2.20 -0.23
C LEU A 35 3.73 2.63 1.15
N PRO A 36 2.92 3.43 1.88
CA PRO A 36 3.29 3.91 3.21
C PRO A 36 3.08 2.87 4.33
N ILE A 37 2.25 1.85 4.11
CA ILE A 37 1.81 0.92 5.16
C ILE A 37 2.16 -0.52 4.80
N ARG A 38 2.83 -1.26 5.71
CA ARG A 38 3.28 -2.65 5.49
C ARG A 38 2.13 -3.61 5.19
N THR A 39 1.02 -3.52 5.90
CA THR A 39 -0.15 -4.37 5.65
C THR A 39 -0.73 -4.18 4.25
N ALA A 40 -0.69 -2.95 3.72
CA ALA A 40 -1.08 -2.66 2.35
C ALA A 40 -0.07 -3.21 1.33
N ILE A 41 1.23 -3.18 1.67
CA ILE A 41 2.31 -3.78 0.86
C ILE A 41 2.08 -5.28 0.72
N ASN A 42 1.85 -5.99 1.84
CA ASN A 42 1.57 -7.42 1.84
C ASN A 42 0.32 -7.76 0.99
N ALA A 43 -0.77 -6.99 1.16
CA ALA A 43 -1.98 -7.20 0.38
C ALA A 43 -1.78 -6.98 -1.13
N ILE A 44 -0.95 -6.03 -1.53
CA ILE A 44 -0.62 -5.80 -2.95
C ILE A 44 0.34 -6.88 -3.46
N TYR A 45 1.31 -7.29 -2.66
CA TYR A 45 2.19 -8.40 -2.98
C TYR A 45 1.38 -9.66 -3.25
N ASP A 46 0.47 -10.07 -2.35
CA ASP A 46 -0.36 -11.26 -2.51
C ASP A 46 -1.29 -11.18 -3.74
N ARG A 47 -1.83 -9.99 -4.00
CA ARG A 47 -2.64 -9.75 -5.20
C ARG A 47 -1.81 -9.89 -6.47
N THR A 48 -0.61 -9.32 -6.49
CA THR A 48 0.32 -9.40 -7.64
C THR A 48 0.79 -10.84 -7.84
N LYS A 49 1.07 -11.55 -6.73
CA LYS A 49 1.37 -12.99 -6.72
C LYS A 49 0.30 -13.79 -7.44
N LYS A 50 -0.98 -13.56 -7.12
CA LYS A 50 -2.11 -14.23 -7.77
C LYS A 50 -2.17 -13.93 -9.28
N TYR A 51 -1.91 -12.70 -9.69
CA TYR A 51 -1.89 -12.35 -11.12
C TYR A 51 -0.77 -13.08 -11.85
N ILE A 52 0.46 -13.04 -11.36
CA ILE A 52 1.60 -13.72 -11.98
C ILE A 52 1.34 -15.22 -12.11
N SER A 53 0.86 -15.87 -11.03
CA SER A 53 0.52 -17.31 -11.04
C SER A 53 -0.57 -17.64 -12.05
N SER A 54 -1.58 -16.79 -12.22
CA SER A 54 -2.66 -17.02 -13.19
C SER A 54 -2.20 -17.01 -14.64
N TYR A 55 -1.05 -16.38 -14.92
CA TYR A 55 -0.43 -16.35 -16.24
C TYR A 55 0.74 -17.33 -16.38
N GLY A 56 0.95 -18.24 -15.40
CA GLY A 56 1.99 -19.27 -15.46
C GLY A 56 3.41 -18.74 -15.22
N GLY A 57 3.56 -17.56 -14.62
CA GLY A 57 4.86 -16.98 -14.27
C GLY A 57 5.45 -17.59 -13.01
N ASN A 58 6.80 -17.65 -12.94
CA ASN A 58 7.53 -18.00 -11.73
C ASN A 58 7.62 -16.78 -10.80
N LEU A 59 7.04 -16.91 -9.61
CA LEU A 59 6.93 -15.82 -8.63
C LEU A 59 8.28 -15.38 -8.07
N GLU A 60 9.13 -16.35 -7.75
CA GLU A 60 10.44 -16.11 -7.15
C GLU A 60 11.40 -15.36 -8.07
N GLU A 61 11.15 -15.46 -9.38
CA GLU A 61 11.93 -14.77 -10.39
C GLU A 61 11.35 -13.42 -10.80
N GLN A 62 10.12 -13.10 -10.43
CA GLN A 62 9.40 -11.94 -10.98
C GLN A 62 8.99 -10.89 -9.96
N LEU A 63 8.71 -11.28 -8.71
CA LEU A 63 8.12 -10.39 -7.73
C LEU A 63 8.91 -10.37 -6.43
N GLY A 64 9.32 -9.20 -5.96
CA GLY A 64 10.03 -8.97 -4.71
C GLY A 64 9.19 -8.24 -3.67
N LEU A 65 9.40 -8.58 -2.40
CA LEU A 65 8.80 -7.93 -1.24
C LEU A 65 9.90 -7.26 -0.41
N LEU A 66 9.77 -5.94 -0.16
CA LEU A 66 10.80 -5.14 0.48
C LEU A 66 10.24 -4.25 1.59
N HIS A 67 10.29 -4.73 2.81
CA HIS A 67 10.06 -3.94 4.03
C HIS A 67 10.80 -4.58 5.22
N SER A 68 10.85 -3.91 6.36
CA SER A 68 11.65 -4.37 7.51
C SER A 68 11.25 -5.74 8.09
N SER A 69 10.03 -6.22 7.85
CA SER A 69 9.51 -7.52 8.30
C SER A 69 9.16 -8.44 7.12
N SER A 70 9.77 -8.26 5.94
CA SER A 70 9.47 -9.09 4.76
C SER A 70 9.79 -10.55 5.00
N LEU A 71 10.92 -10.85 5.64
CA LEU A 71 11.33 -12.23 5.94
C LEU A 71 10.34 -12.92 6.88
N GLU A 72 9.95 -12.26 7.97
CA GLU A 72 8.95 -12.79 8.92
C GLU A 72 7.62 -13.09 8.23
N TYR A 73 7.18 -12.18 7.35
CA TYR A 73 5.95 -12.35 6.61
C TYR A 73 6.02 -13.54 5.64
N LEU A 74 7.12 -13.70 4.91
CA LEU A 74 7.32 -14.81 3.97
C LEU A 74 7.39 -16.16 4.69
N LEU A 75 8.10 -16.23 5.83
CA LEU A 75 8.18 -17.43 6.66
C LEU A 75 6.81 -17.81 7.24
N SER A 76 6.03 -16.85 7.75
CA SER A 76 4.69 -17.13 8.26
C SER A 76 3.73 -17.70 7.20
N GLN A 77 3.85 -17.26 5.95
CA GLN A 77 3.06 -17.80 4.83
C GLN A 77 3.42 -19.26 4.53
N SER A 78 4.69 -19.64 4.65
CA SER A 78 5.12 -21.02 4.44
C SER A 78 4.63 -21.97 5.55
N GLU A 79 4.46 -21.48 6.78
CA GLU A 79 3.91 -22.25 7.90
C GLU A 79 2.39 -22.49 7.76
N ASP A 80 1.64 -21.52 7.28
CA ASP A 80 0.18 -21.65 7.08
C ASP A 80 -0.18 -22.69 5.99
N ASP A 81 0.71 -22.92 5.03
CA ASP A 81 0.53 -23.94 3.97
C ASP A 81 0.88 -25.39 4.45
N LYS A 82 1.40 -25.55 5.69
CA LYS A 82 1.97 -26.81 6.20
C LYS A 82 1.06 -27.62 7.14
N TYR A 83 -0.25 -27.52 7.03
CA TYR A 83 -1.17 -28.27 7.90
C TYR A 83 -1.21 -29.80 7.67
N ASP A 84 -0.24 -30.38 6.93
CA ASP A 84 -0.08 -31.83 6.78
C ASP A 84 1.38 -32.25 7.02
N ASP A 85 1.57 -33.27 7.87
CA ASP A 85 2.80 -33.97 8.25
C ASP A 85 3.97 -33.86 7.25
N LYS A 86 4.90 -32.92 7.47
CA LYS A 86 6.14 -32.85 6.69
C LYS A 86 7.38 -32.94 7.60
N ASP A 87 8.37 -33.68 7.12
CA ASP A 87 9.64 -33.91 7.77
C ASP A 87 10.43 -32.61 8.06
N GLU A 88 11.01 -32.47 9.26
CA GLU A 88 11.88 -31.36 9.72
C GLU A 88 13.01 -30.99 8.72
N TYR A 89 13.34 -31.89 7.81
CA TYR A 89 14.37 -31.69 6.79
C TYR A 89 13.89 -30.84 5.60
N ILE A 90 12.61 -30.92 5.28
CA ILE A 90 11.98 -30.14 4.20
C ILE A 90 11.85 -28.69 4.66
N ASP A 91 11.46 -28.44 5.91
CA ASP A 91 11.34 -27.10 6.51
C ASP A 91 12.64 -26.30 6.42
N LYS A 92 13.77 -26.91 6.78
CA LYS A 92 15.09 -26.25 6.73
C LYS A 92 15.55 -25.90 5.31
N LYS A 93 15.06 -26.58 4.30
CA LYS A 93 15.38 -26.29 2.91
C LYS A 93 14.55 -25.13 2.38
N GLU A 94 13.24 -25.12 2.66
CA GLU A 94 12.33 -24.05 2.29
C GLU A 94 12.73 -22.72 2.95
N ASP A 95 13.11 -22.72 4.23
CA ASP A 95 13.61 -21.53 4.92
C ASP A 95 14.86 -20.94 4.26
N LYS A 96 15.78 -21.78 3.78
CA LYS A 96 16.97 -21.31 3.06
C LYS A 96 16.62 -20.68 1.72
N GLU A 97 15.68 -21.24 0.99
CA GLU A 97 15.19 -20.71 -0.27
C GLU A 97 14.51 -19.35 -0.07
N ILE A 98 13.71 -19.18 0.98
CA ILE A 98 13.09 -17.90 1.36
C ILE A 98 14.14 -16.84 1.72
N ILE A 99 15.18 -17.22 2.48
CA ILE A 99 16.27 -16.30 2.85
C ILE A 99 17.08 -15.88 1.61
N GLU A 100 17.31 -16.77 0.67
CA GLU A 100 18.00 -16.47 -0.59
C GLU A 100 17.16 -15.56 -1.48
N TYR A 101 15.87 -15.84 -1.60
CA TYR A 101 14.91 -15.00 -2.29
C TYR A 101 14.88 -13.57 -1.71
N GLU A 102 14.85 -13.41 -0.38
CA GLU A 102 14.88 -12.09 0.25
C GLU A 102 16.18 -11.33 -0.06
N LYS A 103 17.31 -12.00 -0.11
CA LYS A 103 18.60 -11.38 -0.53
C LYS A 103 18.54 -10.87 -1.97
N ILE A 104 17.99 -11.65 -2.89
CA ILE A 104 17.81 -11.28 -4.30
C ILE A 104 16.87 -10.08 -4.41
N ALA A 105 15.77 -10.07 -3.65
CA ALA A 105 14.84 -8.95 -3.60
C ALA A 105 15.52 -7.67 -3.08
N LYS A 106 16.31 -7.75 -2.00
CA LYS A 106 17.07 -6.62 -1.43
C LYS A 106 18.13 -6.05 -2.39
N GLN A 107 18.65 -6.86 -3.30
CA GLN A 107 19.53 -6.42 -4.37
C GLN A 107 18.79 -5.72 -5.51
N LEU A 108 17.48 -5.58 -5.41
CA LEU A 108 16.61 -5.04 -6.45
C LEU A 108 16.74 -5.78 -7.79
N SER A 109 17.03 -7.07 -7.78
CA SER A 109 17.27 -7.85 -9.00
C SER A 109 15.97 -8.26 -9.70
N LEU A 110 14.87 -8.41 -8.95
CA LEU A 110 13.58 -8.87 -9.46
C LEU A 110 12.87 -7.81 -10.33
N PRO A 111 12.15 -8.22 -11.37
CA PRO A 111 11.46 -7.32 -12.29
C PRO A 111 10.48 -6.37 -11.62
N ILE A 112 9.64 -6.88 -10.71
CA ILE A 112 8.63 -6.10 -9.97
C ILE A 112 8.93 -6.21 -8.48
N ASN A 113 8.92 -5.09 -7.78
CA ASN A 113 9.11 -5.06 -6.33
C ASN A 113 8.03 -4.21 -5.67
N VAL A 114 7.43 -4.74 -4.60
CA VAL A 114 6.51 -4.00 -3.72
C VAL A 114 7.27 -3.62 -2.46
N SER A 115 7.29 -2.34 -2.10
CA SER A 115 8.24 -1.83 -1.13
C SER A 115 7.71 -0.68 -0.27
N THR A 116 8.33 -0.48 0.89
CA THR A 116 8.29 0.79 1.61
C THR A 116 9.29 1.79 1.02
N ILE A 117 9.09 3.08 1.29
CA ILE A 117 9.96 4.13 0.79
C ILE A 117 11.41 4.00 1.31
N ASP A 118 11.56 3.66 2.58
CA ASP A 118 12.85 3.55 3.26
C ASP A 118 13.78 2.49 2.65
N GLN A 119 13.23 1.43 2.09
CA GLN A 119 14.00 0.37 1.44
C GLN A 119 14.60 0.80 0.09
N LEU A 120 13.96 1.73 -0.61
CA LEU A 120 14.38 2.16 -1.94
C LEU A 120 15.11 3.49 -1.93
N PHE A 121 14.74 4.43 -1.06
CA PHE A 121 15.20 5.81 -1.09
C PHE A 121 16.39 6.10 -0.16
N ASP A 122 16.96 5.10 0.50
CA ASP A 122 18.17 5.24 1.33
C ASP A 122 19.39 5.80 0.56
N PHE A 123 19.39 5.71 -0.77
CA PHE A 123 20.40 6.34 -1.63
C PHE A 123 20.47 7.88 -1.44
N VAL A 124 19.40 8.51 -0.95
CA VAL A 124 19.36 9.94 -0.65
C VAL A 124 20.41 10.32 0.40
N TYR A 125 20.70 9.42 1.33
CA TYR A 125 21.72 9.60 2.36
C TYR A 125 23.14 9.31 1.88
N LYS A 126 23.30 8.85 0.64
CA LYS A 126 24.60 8.55 0.02
C LYS A 126 25.46 7.56 0.84
N TYR A 127 24.84 6.53 1.42
CA TYR A 127 25.58 5.43 2.01
C TYR A 127 26.41 4.69 0.95
N PRO A 128 27.49 3.99 1.32
CA PRO A 128 28.30 3.24 0.38
C PRO A 128 27.44 2.34 -0.53
N ALA A 129 27.76 2.35 -1.82
CA ALA A 129 27.03 1.64 -2.89
C ALA A 129 25.62 2.20 -3.23
N TYR A 130 25.27 3.43 -2.81
CA TYR A 130 24.02 4.08 -3.17
C TYR A 130 23.84 4.25 -4.70
N GLU A 131 24.96 4.36 -5.43
CA GLU A 131 24.96 4.52 -6.88
C GLU A 131 24.32 3.31 -7.60
N LEU A 132 24.53 2.10 -7.08
CA LEU A 132 23.93 0.88 -7.64
C LEU A 132 22.40 0.95 -7.57
N LYS A 133 21.86 1.38 -6.42
CA LYS A 133 20.44 1.54 -6.22
C LYS A 133 19.87 2.64 -7.11
N LEU A 134 20.52 3.82 -7.13
CA LEU A 134 20.12 4.93 -8.00
C LEU A 134 20.18 4.55 -9.47
N THR A 135 21.19 3.81 -9.89
CA THR A 135 21.29 3.28 -11.27
C THR A 135 20.12 2.39 -11.62
N THR A 136 19.73 1.46 -10.72
CA THR A 136 18.56 0.60 -10.92
C THR A 136 17.27 1.42 -11.06
N LEU A 137 17.09 2.41 -10.20
CA LEU A 137 15.90 3.28 -10.22
C LEU A 137 15.87 4.20 -11.45
N SER A 138 17.03 4.55 -12.03
CA SER A 138 17.14 5.46 -13.18
C SER A 138 16.57 4.93 -14.50
N TYR A 139 16.45 3.61 -14.64
CA TYR A 139 15.79 2.99 -15.79
C TYR A 139 14.45 2.32 -15.47
N SER A 140 14.00 2.45 -14.21
CA SER A 140 12.81 1.80 -13.71
C SER A 140 11.56 2.68 -13.78
N LYS A 141 10.39 2.05 -13.64
CA LYS A 141 9.12 2.71 -13.41
C LYS A 141 8.73 2.58 -11.95
N ILE A 142 8.47 3.71 -11.32
CA ILE A 142 8.17 3.80 -9.90
C ILE A 142 6.75 4.27 -9.72
N VAL A 143 5.93 3.46 -9.08
CA VAL A 143 4.55 3.79 -8.69
C VAL A 143 4.54 4.13 -7.20
N ILE A 144 4.03 5.29 -6.84
CA ILE A 144 3.83 5.71 -5.45
C ILE A 144 2.34 5.81 -5.19
N ASP A 145 1.85 4.99 -4.28
CA ASP A 145 0.44 5.03 -3.87
C ASP A 145 0.28 5.78 -2.55
N GLU A 146 -0.83 6.52 -2.44
CA GLU A 146 -1.25 7.27 -1.25
C GLU A 146 -0.16 8.21 -0.70
N ILE A 147 0.47 9.00 -1.58
CA ILE A 147 1.59 9.91 -1.25
C ILE A 147 1.25 10.89 -0.10
N GLN A 148 -0.02 11.23 0.08
CA GLN A 148 -0.49 12.14 1.13
C GLN A 148 -0.39 11.55 2.54
N MET A 149 -0.15 10.25 2.67
CA MET A 149 0.03 9.59 3.97
C MET A 149 1.43 9.78 4.56
N TYR A 150 2.39 10.26 3.77
CA TYR A 150 3.72 10.56 4.27
C TYR A 150 3.74 11.88 5.04
N GLY A 151 4.37 11.88 6.23
CA GLY A 151 4.60 13.09 7.00
C GLY A 151 5.54 14.07 6.28
N PRO A 152 5.60 15.33 6.71
CA PRO A 152 6.35 16.39 6.01
C PRO A 152 7.84 16.06 5.76
N ASP A 153 8.52 15.48 6.75
CA ASP A 153 9.95 15.13 6.66
C ASP A 153 10.17 14.03 5.63
N LEU A 154 9.34 12.99 5.68
CA LEU A 154 9.42 11.85 4.76
C LEU A 154 9.00 12.26 3.34
N LEU A 155 8.06 13.20 3.22
CA LEU A 155 7.65 13.76 1.95
C LEU A 155 8.77 14.58 1.29
N ALA A 156 9.50 15.40 2.07
CA ALA A 156 10.66 16.16 1.56
C ALA A 156 11.76 15.21 1.06
N TYR A 157 12.04 14.17 1.83
CA TYR A 157 12.96 13.10 1.48
C TYR A 157 12.54 12.38 0.18
N LEU A 158 11.26 12.03 0.07
CA LEU A 158 10.68 11.40 -1.12
C LEU A 158 10.83 12.30 -2.35
N VAL A 159 10.46 13.58 -2.25
CA VAL A 159 10.53 14.53 -3.37
C VAL A 159 11.94 14.72 -3.86
N TYR A 160 12.91 14.87 -2.96
CA TYR A 160 14.32 14.97 -3.33
C TYR A 160 14.82 13.71 -4.05
N GLY A 161 14.46 12.52 -3.54
CA GLY A 161 14.82 11.26 -4.18
C GLY A 161 14.19 11.11 -5.56
N LEU A 162 12.92 11.49 -5.72
CA LEU A 162 12.23 11.47 -7.01
C LEU A 162 12.87 12.41 -8.03
N GLU A 163 13.27 13.61 -7.60
CA GLU A 163 14.00 14.54 -8.47
C GLU A 163 15.26 13.87 -9.04
N ARG A 164 16.08 13.22 -8.20
CA ARG A 164 17.30 12.53 -8.63
C ARG A 164 17.00 11.38 -9.58
N ILE A 165 15.98 10.59 -9.31
CA ILE A 165 15.60 9.46 -10.17
C ILE A 165 15.14 9.96 -11.55
N VAL A 166 14.30 11.00 -11.59
CA VAL A 166 13.78 11.56 -12.83
C VAL A 166 14.88 12.24 -13.67
N GLU A 167 15.81 12.95 -13.01
CA GLU A 167 16.99 13.53 -13.67
C GLU A 167 17.85 12.47 -14.38
N GLN A 168 17.92 11.27 -13.81
CA GLN A 168 18.66 10.14 -14.39
C GLN A 168 17.88 9.34 -15.43
N GLY A 169 16.59 9.63 -15.64
CA GLY A 169 15.76 8.98 -16.67
C GLY A 169 14.67 8.04 -16.15
N GLY A 170 14.59 7.81 -14.85
CA GLY A 170 13.53 7.03 -14.22
C GLY A 170 12.15 7.66 -14.41
N LYS A 171 11.11 6.83 -14.44
CA LYS A 171 9.73 7.27 -14.64
C LYS A 171 8.92 7.07 -13.37
N VAL A 172 8.08 8.05 -13.04
CA VAL A 172 7.31 8.04 -11.79
C VAL A 172 5.83 8.21 -12.09
N ALA A 173 5.01 7.40 -11.44
CA ALA A 173 3.56 7.56 -11.41
C ALA A 173 3.08 7.72 -9.97
N ILE A 174 2.24 8.71 -9.70
CA ILE A 174 1.65 8.95 -8.39
C ILE A 174 0.17 8.60 -8.46
N LEU A 175 -0.24 7.65 -7.64
CA LEU A 175 -1.63 7.23 -7.49
C LEU A 175 -2.16 7.75 -6.15
N THR A 176 -3.30 8.42 -6.17
CA THR A 176 -3.93 8.92 -4.95
C THR A 176 -5.40 9.22 -5.18
N ALA A 177 -6.22 9.03 -4.15
CA ALA A 177 -7.60 9.51 -4.16
C ALA A 177 -7.67 11.04 -3.96
N THR A 178 -6.77 11.56 -3.11
CA THR A 178 -6.71 12.97 -2.75
C THR A 178 -5.27 13.46 -2.78
N LEU A 179 -4.98 14.51 -3.55
CA LEU A 179 -3.66 15.14 -3.53
C LEU A 179 -3.78 16.55 -2.92
N PRO A 180 -3.25 16.75 -1.71
CA PRO A 180 -3.24 18.07 -1.08
C PRO A 180 -2.54 19.11 -1.96
N PRO A 181 -3.04 20.37 -2.02
CA PRO A 181 -2.43 21.40 -2.87
C PRO A 181 -0.95 21.63 -2.59
N PHE A 182 -0.53 21.59 -1.32
CA PHE A 182 0.87 21.78 -0.94
C PHE A 182 1.79 20.66 -1.46
N VAL A 183 1.31 19.39 -1.50
CA VAL A 183 2.06 18.28 -2.08
C VAL A 183 2.23 18.48 -3.58
N LYS A 184 1.16 18.90 -4.25
CA LYS A 184 1.20 19.23 -5.70
C LYS A 184 2.20 20.35 -5.99
N GLU A 185 2.20 21.41 -5.17
CA GLU A 185 3.13 22.53 -5.31
C GLU A 185 4.58 22.07 -5.08
N LEU A 186 4.85 21.31 -4.01
CA LEU A 186 6.16 20.80 -3.69
C LEU A 186 6.74 19.92 -4.81
N LEU A 187 5.93 19.01 -5.35
CA LEU A 187 6.31 18.18 -6.49
C LEU A 187 6.60 19.06 -7.73
N SER A 188 5.73 20.02 -8.05
CA SER A 188 5.86 20.86 -9.26
C SER A 188 7.06 21.78 -9.22
N LYS A 189 7.51 22.22 -8.04
CA LYS A 189 8.69 23.07 -7.87
C LYS A 189 10.00 22.31 -8.11
N ASN A 190 10.05 21.06 -7.68
CA ASN A 190 11.30 20.30 -7.64
C ASN A 190 11.46 19.36 -8.85
N ILE A 191 10.34 18.93 -9.45
CA ILE A 191 10.39 17.98 -10.54
C ILE A 191 9.71 18.58 -11.78
N LYS A 192 10.41 18.58 -12.92
CA LYS A 192 9.85 19.05 -14.19
C LYS A 192 8.89 18.00 -14.76
N PHE A 193 7.63 18.10 -14.41
CA PHE A 193 6.59 17.18 -14.86
C PHE A 193 5.90 17.60 -16.16
N LYS A 194 5.51 16.61 -16.94
CA LYS A 194 4.28 16.70 -17.72
C LYS A 194 3.16 16.06 -16.91
N ILE A 195 2.37 16.86 -16.19
CA ILE A 195 1.21 16.37 -15.46
C ILE A 195 0.12 16.02 -16.46
N LYS A 196 -0.16 14.75 -16.68
CA LYS A 196 -1.43 14.31 -17.27
C LYS A 196 -2.43 14.12 -16.14
N GLU A 197 -3.28 15.11 -15.95
CA GLU A 197 -4.42 15.01 -15.01
C GLU A 197 -5.55 14.25 -15.71
N GLY A 198 -5.85 13.06 -15.22
CA GLY A 198 -7.07 12.34 -15.55
C GLY A 198 -7.93 12.26 -14.31
N GLY A 199 -9.07 12.94 -14.29
CA GLY A 199 -10.09 12.78 -13.26
C GLY A 199 -11.07 11.69 -13.70
N PHE A 200 -11.19 10.64 -12.91
CA PHE A 200 -12.28 9.67 -13.05
C PHE A 200 -13.26 9.95 -11.91
N THR A 201 -14.42 10.49 -12.25
CA THR A 201 -15.52 10.68 -11.31
C THR A 201 -16.54 9.58 -11.54
N ASP A 202 -16.83 8.84 -10.48
CA ASP A 202 -17.99 7.95 -10.45
C ASP A 202 -19.18 8.78 -9.92
N ASN A 203 -20.18 8.98 -10.75
CA ASN A 203 -21.39 9.72 -10.40
C ASN A 203 -22.40 8.86 -9.62
N SER A 204 -22.08 7.61 -9.30
CA SER A 204 -22.93 6.76 -8.48
C SER A 204 -23.01 7.29 -7.04
N LYS A 205 -24.23 7.46 -6.54
CA LYS A 205 -24.48 7.87 -5.15
C LYS A 205 -24.22 6.69 -4.22
N ARG A 206 -22.98 6.55 -3.74
CA ARG A 206 -22.56 5.44 -2.88
C ARG A 206 -22.85 5.66 -1.40
N HIS A 207 -23.05 6.92 -0.96
CA HIS A 207 -23.15 7.27 0.45
C HIS A 207 -24.29 8.25 0.69
N ASN A 208 -24.99 8.06 1.82
CA ASN A 208 -25.85 9.08 2.41
C ASN A 208 -25.11 9.65 3.62
N LEU A 209 -24.92 10.98 3.61
CA LEU A 209 -24.29 11.69 4.72
C LEU A 209 -25.34 12.22 5.67
N LYS A 210 -25.19 11.94 6.98
CA LYS A 210 -25.94 12.56 8.08
C LYS A 210 -24.94 13.20 9.02
N ILE A 211 -25.03 14.49 9.22
CA ILE A 211 -24.21 15.25 10.17
C ILE A 211 -24.96 15.34 11.49
N LEU A 212 -24.29 15.04 12.60
CA LEU A 212 -24.81 15.15 13.95
C LEU A 212 -23.99 16.20 14.70
N ASP A 213 -24.64 17.10 15.42
CA ASP A 213 -23.99 18.14 16.25
C ASP A 213 -23.56 17.62 17.63
N LYS A 214 -23.49 16.30 17.81
CA LYS A 214 -23.04 15.63 19.03
C LYS A 214 -21.99 14.57 18.72
N ARG A 215 -21.22 14.19 19.74
CA ARG A 215 -20.36 13.01 19.66
C ARG A 215 -21.21 11.75 19.62
N ILE A 216 -20.78 10.81 18.78
CA ILE A 216 -21.40 9.48 18.70
C ILE A 216 -21.02 8.71 19.97
N ASP A 217 -22.01 8.12 20.63
CA ASP A 217 -21.87 7.25 21.80
C ASP A 217 -22.28 5.80 21.48
N SER A 218 -22.13 4.91 22.45
CA SER A 218 -22.49 3.50 22.32
C SER A 218 -23.99 3.27 22.05
N ASN A 219 -24.87 4.14 22.61
CA ASN A 219 -26.31 4.05 22.36
C ASN A 219 -26.64 4.35 20.89
N ASP A 220 -26.01 5.37 20.29
CA ASP A 220 -26.20 5.71 18.88
C ASP A 220 -25.82 4.52 17.96
N ILE A 221 -24.78 3.77 18.33
CA ILE A 221 -24.33 2.60 17.58
C ILE A 221 -25.33 1.45 17.73
N CYS A 222 -25.78 1.17 18.95
CA CYS A 222 -26.78 0.14 19.21
C CYS A 222 -28.11 0.44 18.53
N ASP A 223 -28.59 1.66 18.62
CA ASP A 223 -29.81 2.09 17.95
C ASP A 223 -29.72 1.91 16.44
N LYS A 224 -28.55 2.27 15.86
CA LYS A 224 -28.32 2.08 14.42
C LYS A 224 -28.24 0.61 14.04
N TYR A 225 -27.66 -0.22 14.88
CA TYR A 225 -27.65 -1.68 14.68
C TYR A 225 -29.07 -2.25 14.65
N MET A 226 -29.89 -1.92 15.65
CA MET A 226 -31.28 -2.36 15.74
C MET A 226 -32.14 -1.82 14.57
N GLU A 227 -31.92 -0.58 14.15
CA GLU A 227 -32.59 -0.01 12.97
C GLU A 227 -32.25 -0.80 11.70
N ASN A 228 -30.99 -1.13 11.50
CA ASN A 228 -30.54 -1.90 10.34
C ASN A 228 -31.16 -3.32 10.35
N GLU A 229 -31.22 -3.96 11.50
CA GLU A 229 -31.83 -5.29 11.67
C GLU A 229 -33.32 -5.26 11.31
N LYS A 230 -34.08 -4.30 11.86
CA LYS A 230 -35.51 -4.12 11.52
C LYS A 230 -35.76 -3.87 10.04
N LEU A 231 -34.82 -3.20 9.36
CA LEU A 231 -34.90 -2.88 7.94
C LEU A 231 -34.29 -3.97 7.03
N ASN A 232 -33.84 -5.09 7.62
CA ASN A 232 -33.14 -6.18 6.91
C ASN A 232 -31.94 -5.70 6.09
N LYS A 233 -31.20 -4.70 6.64
CA LYS A 233 -29.96 -4.15 6.08
C LYS A 233 -28.74 -4.80 6.70
N SER A 234 -27.56 -4.55 6.12
CA SER A 234 -26.31 -5.02 6.69
C SER A 234 -26.06 -4.44 8.09
N ASN A 235 -25.80 -5.32 9.07
CA ASN A 235 -25.49 -4.95 10.45
C ASN A 235 -24.01 -4.60 10.68
N LYS A 236 -23.22 -4.51 9.61
CA LYS A 236 -21.79 -4.12 9.71
C LYS A 236 -21.70 -2.60 9.91
N ILE A 237 -21.23 -2.18 11.07
CA ILE A 237 -21.02 -0.78 11.42
C ILE A 237 -19.52 -0.58 11.65
N LEU A 238 -18.90 0.35 10.91
CA LEU A 238 -17.53 0.80 11.14
C LEU A 238 -17.56 2.14 11.87
N VAL A 239 -16.94 2.21 13.03
CA VAL A 239 -16.78 3.44 13.80
C VAL A 239 -15.33 3.90 13.72
N VAL A 240 -15.11 5.13 13.29
CA VAL A 240 -13.78 5.74 13.18
C VAL A 240 -13.65 6.83 14.25
N CYS A 241 -12.63 6.70 15.11
CA CYS A 241 -12.35 7.63 16.20
C CYS A 241 -11.07 8.43 15.91
N ASN A 242 -10.98 9.64 16.48
CA ASN A 242 -9.81 10.50 16.36
C ASN A 242 -8.64 10.10 17.26
N SER A 243 -8.87 9.27 18.28
CA SER A 243 -7.84 8.78 19.19
C SER A 243 -8.05 7.32 19.55
N ILE A 244 -6.96 6.63 19.88
CA ILE A 244 -6.97 5.23 20.35
C ILE A 244 -7.80 5.10 21.62
N THR A 245 -7.60 5.99 22.57
CA THR A 245 -8.35 5.98 23.85
C THR A 245 -9.86 6.09 23.63
N GLN A 246 -10.29 6.95 22.69
CA GLN A 246 -11.71 7.07 22.36
C GLN A 246 -12.24 5.78 21.73
N ALA A 247 -11.48 5.14 20.87
CA ALA A 247 -11.86 3.88 20.24
C ALA A 247 -11.98 2.75 21.29
N GLN A 248 -11.04 2.67 22.23
CA GLN A 248 -11.05 1.69 23.33
C GLN A 248 -12.24 1.88 24.24
N ASN A 249 -12.49 3.11 24.73
CA ASN A 249 -13.63 3.39 25.60
C ASN A 249 -14.96 3.04 24.93
N LEU A 250 -15.12 3.41 23.65
CA LEU A 250 -16.33 3.12 22.89
C LEU A 250 -16.51 1.61 22.65
N TYR A 251 -15.42 0.88 22.44
CA TYR A 251 -15.44 -0.57 22.32
C TYR A 251 -15.87 -1.24 23.64
N GLU A 252 -15.30 -0.83 24.76
CA GLU A 252 -15.67 -1.34 26.09
C GLU A 252 -17.15 -1.07 26.43
N ASP A 253 -17.62 0.14 26.16
CA ASP A 253 -19.03 0.50 26.31
C ASP A 253 -19.93 -0.40 25.44
N CYS A 254 -19.60 -0.64 24.19
CA CYS A 254 -20.36 -1.52 23.30
C CYS A 254 -20.35 -2.99 23.78
N LEU A 255 -19.25 -3.49 24.36
CA LEU A 255 -19.18 -4.84 24.93
C LEU A 255 -20.14 -5.05 26.10
N LEU A 256 -20.29 -4.03 26.95
CA LEU A 256 -21.25 -4.08 28.07
C LEU A 256 -22.70 -4.27 27.57
N TYR A 257 -23.05 -3.58 26.46
CA TYR A 257 -24.38 -3.74 25.86
C TYR A 257 -24.60 -5.10 25.21
N THR A 258 -23.59 -5.67 24.56
CA THR A 258 -23.71 -7.00 23.93
C THR A 258 -23.78 -8.12 24.95
N SER A 259 -23.09 -8.00 26.09
CA SER A 259 -23.18 -8.97 27.20
C SER A 259 -24.52 -8.97 27.89
N ASP A 260 -25.16 -7.81 28.03
CA ASP A 260 -26.51 -7.71 28.58
C ASP A 260 -27.62 -8.15 27.62
N ALA A 261 -27.43 -7.94 26.32
CA ALA A 261 -28.35 -8.45 25.30
C ALA A 261 -28.33 -9.99 25.21
N CYS A 262 -27.15 -10.62 25.34
CA CYS A 262 -27.02 -12.08 25.40
C CYS A 262 -27.63 -12.70 26.69
N ARG A 263 -27.83 -11.94 27.75
CA ARG A 263 -28.50 -12.42 28.96
C ARG A 263 -30.04 -12.32 28.92
N ARG A 264 -30.59 -11.64 27.89
CA ARG A 264 -32.03 -11.45 27.70
C ARG A 264 -32.64 -12.33 26.60
N LEU A 265 -31.84 -13.17 25.96
CA LEU A 265 -32.24 -14.26 25.08
C LEU A 265 -32.00 -15.62 25.76
#